data_3a5d41782215de1cb18e5c5409955192
#
_entry.id   3a5d41782215de1cb18e5c5409955192
#
_cell.length_a   1.000
_cell.length_b   1.000
_cell.length_c   1.000
_cell.angle_alpha   90.00
_cell.angle_beta   90.00
_cell.angle_gamma   90.00
#
_symmetry.space_group_name_H-M   'P 1'
#
loop_
_entity.id
_entity.type
_entity.pdbx_description
1 polymer ?
#
loop_
_entity_poly.entity_id
_entity_poly.type
_entity_poly.pdbx_seq_one_letter_code
_entity_poly.pdbx_strand_id
1 'polypeptide(L)'
;MLQKLGALEPGKRITPTNQVTKSEGTEQENWKLAAEVEIQSNFIDMHAVHESTDAERAAHGRPLPMLCVWTMTENNKQETRFKCRACVCGNFAEADPTLQSWTAQAEPSSLLAALQLGRMHQWKVSKHDVKGVFLNAKIPDGKIVIVQPPAQWVKWGLVRPGVTWTVDKAVYALRESPALWGE
;
A
#
# COMPACT_ATOMS: atom_id res chain seq x y z
N MET A 1 9.63 16.68 3.90
CA MET A 1 10.18 15.99 5.08
C MET A 1 10.11 14.48 4.82
N LEU A 2 11.05 13.96 4.02
CA LEU A 2 11.14 12.55 3.57
C LEU A 2 12.34 11.88 4.27
N GLN A 3 12.39 11.95 5.61
CA GLN A 3 13.44 11.28 6.37
C GLN A 3 12.89 10.08 7.12
N LYS A 4 13.53 8.93 6.87
CA LYS A 4 13.38 7.58 7.43
C LYS A 4 12.43 6.64 6.70
N LEU A 5 12.61 6.48 5.40
CA LEU A 5 12.44 5.16 4.80
C LEU A 5 13.69 4.35 5.19
N GLY A 6 13.51 3.25 5.91
CA GLY A 6 14.59 2.38 6.33
C GLY A 6 15.51 2.01 5.16
N ALA A 7 16.72 1.56 5.46
CA ALA A 7 17.72 1.22 4.45
C ALA A 7 17.09 0.42 3.33
N LEU A 8 17.17 0.96 2.11
CA LEU A 8 16.68 0.27 0.92
C LEU A 8 17.48 -1.01 0.72
N GLU A 9 16.80 -2.08 0.32
CA GLU A 9 17.47 -3.29 -0.12
C GLU A 9 18.50 -2.96 -1.20
N PRO A 10 19.67 -3.62 -1.23
CA PRO A 10 20.67 -3.39 -2.26
C PRO A 10 20.05 -3.47 -3.67
N GLY A 11 20.33 -2.48 -4.51
CA GLY A 11 19.77 -2.40 -5.87
C GLY A 11 18.34 -1.83 -5.97
N LYS A 12 17.68 -1.50 -4.86
CA LYS A 12 16.34 -0.89 -4.87
C LYS A 12 16.43 0.64 -4.86
N ARG A 13 15.77 1.28 -5.82
CA ARG A 13 15.69 2.73 -5.95
C ARG A 13 14.23 3.18 -5.94
N ILE A 14 13.93 4.22 -5.15
CA ILE A 14 12.66 4.94 -5.24
C ILE A 14 12.78 5.94 -6.39
N THR A 15 11.86 5.88 -7.33
CA THR A 15 11.79 6.80 -8.46
C THR A 15 10.77 7.91 -8.15
N PRO A 16 11.16 9.18 -8.19
CA PRO A 16 10.23 10.28 -7.98
C PRO A 16 9.09 10.27 -9.02
N THR A 17 7.88 10.60 -8.59
CA THR A 17 6.70 10.60 -9.48
C THR A 17 6.88 11.49 -10.70
N ASN A 18 7.57 12.63 -10.57
CA ASN A 18 7.84 13.52 -11.71
C ASN A 18 8.78 12.89 -12.77
N GLN A 19 9.65 11.96 -12.39
CA GLN A 19 10.45 11.19 -13.36
C GLN A 19 9.57 10.15 -14.06
N VAL A 20 8.75 9.41 -13.31
CA VAL A 20 7.78 8.44 -13.86
C VAL A 20 6.81 9.12 -14.83
N THR A 21 6.31 10.31 -14.51
CA THR A 21 5.38 11.03 -15.36
C THR A 21 5.99 11.60 -16.63
N LYS A 22 7.31 11.76 -16.65
CA LYS A 22 8.09 12.26 -17.81
C LYS A 22 8.78 11.12 -18.59
N SER A 23 8.71 9.88 -18.09
CA SER A 23 9.26 8.74 -18.83
C SER A 23 8.52 8.53 -20.14
N GLU A 24 9.22 8.01 -21.14
CA GLU A 24 8.71 7.78 -22.50
C GLU A 24 9.06 6.37 -22.95
N GLY A 25 8.42 5.91 -24.02
CA GLY A 25 8.70 4.62 -24.64
C GLY A 25 8.54 3.44 -23.67
N THR A 26 9.46 2.48 -23.77
CA THR A 26 9.43 1.22 -23.00
C THR A 26 9.47 1.45 -21.48
N GLU A 27 10.15 2.48 -21.01
CA GLU A 27 10.18 2.77 -19.56
C GLU A 27 8.79 3.18 -19.06
N GLN A 28 8.09 4.04 -19.78
CA GLN A 28 6.72 4.44 -19.45
C GLN A 28 5.76 3.25 -19.47
N GLU A 29 5.89 2.37 -20.48
CA GLU A 29 5.08 1.14 -20.58
C GLU A 29 5.29 0.23 -19.38
N ASN A 30 6.54 0.06 -18.92
CA ASN A 30 6.85 -0.73 -17.72
C ASN A 30 6.25 -0.12 -16.46
N TRP A 31 6.28 1.20 -16.30
CA TRP A 31 5.63 1.87 -15.17
C TRP A 31 4.10 1.74 -15.23
N LYS A 32 3.52 1.85 -16.42
CA LYS A 32 2.09 1.65 -16.63
C LYS A 32 1.68 0.23 -16.28
N LEU A 33 2.42 -0.78 -16.75
CA LEU A 33 2.18 -2.18 -16.40
C LEU A 33 2.30 -2.42 -14.88
N ALA A 34 3.28 -1.81 -14.21
CA ALA A 34 3.41 -1.91 -12.76
C ALA A 34 2.19 -1.31 -12.02
N ALA A 35 1.60 -0.24 -12.55
CA ALA A 35 0.37 0.34 -12.01
C ALA A 35 -0.85 -0.56 -12.28
N GLU A 36 -0.97 -1.13 -13.46
CA GLU A 36 -2.03 -2.10 -13.79
C GLU A 36 -2.00 -3.31 -12.86
N VAL A 37 -0.81 -3.87 -12.61
CA VAL A 37 -0.63 -4.99 -11.68
C VAL A 37 -1.02 -4.60 -10.26
N GLU A 38 -0.68 -3.40 -9.81
CA GLU A 38 -1.09 -2.89 -8.48
C GLU A 38 -2.61 -2.76 -8.37
N ILE A 39 -3.26 -2.17 -9.38
CA ILE A 39 -4.72 -2.02 -9.43
C ILE A 39 -5.38 -3.39 -9.40
N GLN A 40 -4.99 -4.28 -10.30
CA GLN A 40 -5.61 -5.58 -10.44
C GLN A 40 -5.42 -6.43 -9.19
N SER A 41 -4.17 -6.62 -8.75
CA SER A 41 -3.86 -7.57 -7.68
C SER A 41 -4.26 -7.12 -6.28
N ASN A 42 -4.24 -5.80 -6.00
CA ASN A 42 -4.45 -5.28 -4.65
C ASN A 42 -5.83 -4.63 -4.46
N PHE A 43 -6.42 -4.08 -5.51
CA PHE A 43 -7.72 -3.40 -5.37
C PHE A 43 -8.86 -4.24 -5.94
N ILE A 44 -8.69 -4.87 -7.10
CA ILE A 44 -9.76 -5.63 -7.75
C ILE A 44 -9.83 -7.06 -7.22
N ASP A 45 -8.75 -7.85 -7.34
CA ASP A 45 -8.73 -9.27 -6.94
C ASP A 45 -8.95 -9.45 -5.44
N MET A 46 -8.46 -8.52 -4.64
CA MET A 46 -8.68 -8.52 -3.19
C MET A 46 -10.03 -7.93 -2.78
N HIS A 47 -10.83 -7.40 -3.70
CA HIS A 47 -12.07 -6.67 -3.39
C HIS A 47 -11.84 -5.63 -2.29
N ALA A 48 -10.77 -4.84 -2.43
CA ALA A 48 -10.37 -3.87 -1.42
C ALA A 48 -11.12 -2.54 -1.55
N VAL A 49 -11.71 -2.29 -2.70
CA VAL A 49 -12.46 -1.07 -3.01
C VAL A 49 -13.64 -1.39 -3.94
N HIS A 50 -14.65 -0.54 -3.91
CA HIS A 50 -15.67 -0.43 -4.95
C HIS A 50 -15.83 1.02 -5.38
N GLU A 51 -16.50 1.27 -6.51
CA GLU A 51 -16.80 2.63 -6.96
C GLU A 51 -17.82 3.28 -6.02
N SER A 52 -17.48 4.46 -5.49
CA SER A 52 -18.32 5.15 -4.52
C SER A 52 -19.69 5.51 -5.11
N THR A 53 -20.74 5.23 -4.37
CA THR A 53 -22.10 5.67 -4.66
C THR A 53 -22.27 7.17 -4.35
N ASP A 54 -23.35 7.79 -4.86
CA ASP A 54 -23.68 9.19 -4.55
C ASP A 54 -23.97 9.39 -3.06
N ALA A 55 -24.60 8.41 -2.41
CA ALA A 55 -24.89 8.44 -0.99
C ALA A 55 -23.61 8.42 -0.13
N GLU A 56 -22.66 7.57 -0.48
CA GLU A 56 -21.36 7.50 0.20
C GLU A 56 -20.57 8.80 0.01
N ARG A 57 -20.54 9.35 -1.20
CA ARG A 57 -19.88 10.64 -1.46
C ARG A 57 -20.50 11.78 -0.64
N ALA A 58 -21.82 11.79 -0.51
CA ALA A 58 -22.52 12.80 0.28
C ALA A 58 -22.22 12.66 1.80
N ALA A 59 -22.04 11.43 2.27
CA ALA A 59 -21.78 11.14 3.69
C ALA A 59 -20.34 11.41 4.13
N HIS A 60 -19.36 11.23 3.23
CA HIS A 60 -17.93 11.25 3.63
C HIS A 60 -17.26 12.64 3.52
N GLY A 61 -17.80 13.57 2.75
CA GLY A 61 -17.13 14.84 2.49
C GLY A 61 -15.99 14.73 1.44
N ARG A 62 -14.80 15.27 1.73
CA ARG A 62 -13.70 15.31 0.74
C ARG A 62 -12.96 13.97 0.66
N PRO A 63 -12.85 13.35 -0.54
CA PRO A 63 -12.07 12.12 -0.71
C PRO A 63 -10.60 12.30 -0.34
N LEU A 64 -10.01 11.29 0.29
CA LEU A 64 -8.59 11.25 0.59
C LEU A 64 -7.79 10.99 -0.71
N PRO A 65 -6.77 11.77 -1.01
CA PRO A 65 -5.96 11.50 -2.19
C PRO A 65 -5.12 10.23 -2.00
N MET A 66 -4.89 9.53 -3.10
CA MET A 66 -3.92 8.43 -3.16
C MET A 66 -2.66 8.88 -3.91
N LEU A 67 -1.53 8.35 -3.48
CA LEU A 67 -0.23 8.54 -4.12
C LEU A 67 0.37 7.20 -4.52
N CYS A 68 1.16 7.19 -5.59
CA CYS A 68 1.97 6.05 -5.96
C CYS A 68 3.40 6.20 -5.44
N VAL A 69 3.89 5.17 -4.78
CA VAL A 69 5.31 4.97 -4.49
C VAL A 69 5.87 4.07 -5.59
N TRP A 70 6.77 4.63 -6.38
CA TRP A 70 7.39 3.95 -7.51
C TRP A 70 8.75 3.41 -7.10
N THR A 71 9.00 2.13 -7.32
CA THR A 71 10.29 1.53 -7.01
C THR A 71 10.81 0.73 -8.18
N MET A 72 12.10 0.84 -8.41
CA MET A 72 12.84 0.06 -9.37
C MET A 72 13.87 -0.79 -8.63
N THR A 73 13.95 -2.06 -8.96
CA THR A 73 14.91 -2.99 -8.36
C THR A 73 15.66 -3.70 -9.49
N GLU A 74 16.98 -3.65 -9.43
CA GLU A 74 17.84 -4.41 -10.31
C GLU A 74 18.31 -5.67 -9.59
N ASN A 75 18.13 -6.83 -10.22
CA ASN A 75 18.63 -8.08 -9.69
C ASN A 75 20.06 -8.35 -10.21
N ASN A 76 20.72 -9.37 -9.66
CA ASN A 76 22.09 -9.76 -10.05
C ASN A 76 22.21 -10.21 -11.52
N LYS A 77 21.09 -10.42 -12.22
CA LYS A 77 21.03 -10.77 -13.64
C LYS A 77 20.80 -9.56 -14.55
N GLN A 78 20.91 -8.34 -14.01
CA GLN A 78 20.61 -7.08 -14.71
C GLN A 78 19.16 -6.95 -15.19
N GLU A 79 18.23 -7.73 -14.62
CA GLU A 79 16.82 -7.57 -14.92
C GLU A 79 16.26 -6.47 -14.02
N THR A 80 15.65 -5.47 -14.63
CA THR A 80 15.01 -4.37 -13.92
C THR A 80 13.55 -4.70 -13.65
N ARG A 81 13.15 -4.66 -12.39
CA ARG A 81 11.77 -4.84 -11.96
C ARG A 81 11.18 -3.49 -11.56
N PHE A 82 10.11 -3.10 -12.23
CA PHE A 82 9.30 -1.93 -11.91
C PHE A 82 8.18 -2.32 -10.95
N LYS A 83 7.92 -1.51 -9.93
CA LYS A 83 6.84 -1.72 -8.97
C LYS A 83 6.16 -0.42 -8.62
N CYS A 84 4.84 -0.41 -8.67
CA CYS A 84 3.97 0.61 -8.12
C CYS A 84 3.40 0.11 -6.79
N ARG A 85 3.25 1.01 -5.81
CA ARG A 85 2.46 0.80 -4.61
C ARG A 85 1.59 2.02 -4.39
N ALA A 86 0.29 1.83 -4.38
CA ALA A 86 -0.64 2.90 -4.08
C ALA A 86 -0.86 3.01 -2.56
N CYS A 87 -0.75 4.24 -2.06
CA CYS A 87 -0.89 4.57 -0.65
C CYS A 87 -1.94 5.67 -0.50
N VAL A 88 -2.83 5.51 0.45
CA VAL A 88 -3.77 6.57 0.82
C VAL A 88 -3.03 7.63 1.63
N CYS A 89 -3.30 8.90 1.37
CA CYS A 89 -2.75 9.99 2.17
C CYS A 89 -3.55 10.16 3.48
N GLY A 90 -3.46 9.18 4.38
CA GLY A 90 -4.18 9.16 5.66
C GLY A 90 -3.86 10.35 6.58
N ASN A 91 -2.78 11.08 6.31
CA ASN A 91 -2.46 12.33 7.01
C ASN A 91 -3.46 13.46 6.73
N PHE A 92 -4.26 13.38 5.66
CA PHE A 92 -5.35 14.30 5.36
C PHE A 92 -6.71 13.85 5.93
N ALA A 93 -6.78 12.66 6.53
CA ALA A 93 -7.97 12.25 7.25
C ALA A 93 -8.17 13.13 8.50
N GLU A 94 -9.42 13.38 8.85
CA GLU A 94 -9.76 14.08 10.09
C GLU A 94 -9.14 13.38 11.30
N ALA A 95 -8.75 14.18 12.28
CA ALA A 95 -8.18 13.64 13.50
C ALA A 95 -9.28 12.98 14.33
N ASP A 96 -9.21 11.68 14.50
CA ASP A 96 -10.04 10.92 15.39
C ASP A 96 -9.22 10.52 16.62
N PRO A 97 -9.46 11.11 17.80
CA PRO A 97 -8.70 10.81 19.01
C PRO A 97 -8.96 9.38 19.54
N THR A 98 -10.03 8.74 19.10
CA THR A 98 -10.37 7.36 19.48
C THR A 98 -9.74 6.32 18.58
N LEU A 99 -9.12 6.76 17.46
CA LEU A 99 -8.55 5.89 16.46
C LEU A 99 -7.30 5.19 16.99
N GLN A 100 -7.37 3.89 17.09
CA GLN A 100 -6.20 3.07 17.36
C GLN A 100 -5.37 2.92 16.08
N SER A 101 -4.21 3.56 16.03
CA SER A 101 -3.31 3.53 14.87
C SER A 101 -2.08 2.64 15.09
N TRP A 102 -1.95 2.05 16.27
CA TRP A 102 -0.81 1.25 16.69
C TRP A 102 -1.19 -0.23 16.80
N THR A 103 -0.29 -1.11 16.44
CA THR A 103 -0.37 -2.55 16.70
C THR A 103 0.93 -3.03 17.33
N ALA A 104 0.83 -3.99 18.23
CA ALA A 104 1.99 -4.57 18.87
C ALA A 104 2.89 -5.29 17.85
N GLN A 105 4.18 -5.01 17.91
CA GLN A 105 5.19 -5.73 17.15
C GLN A 105 6.09 -6.51 18.10
N ALA A 106 6.55 -7.69 17.67
CA ALA A 106 7.52 -8.45 18.45
C ALA A 106 8.81 -7.64 18.62
N GLU A 107 9.28 -7.55 19.85
CA GLU A 107 10.54 -6.91 20.14
C GLU A 107 11.70 -7.73 19.54
N PRO A 108 12.72 -7.09 18.92
CA PRO A 108 13.86 -7.80 18.34
C PRO A 108 14.58 -8.76 19.30
N SER A 109 14.68 -8.41 20.58
CA SER A 109 15.26 -9.26 21.62
C SER A 109 14.46 -10.55 21.83
N SER A 110 13.12 -10.48 21.82
CA SER A 110 12.23 -11.64 21.93
C SER A 110 12.37 -12.57 20.72
N LEU A 111 12.51 -12.00 19.52
CA LEU A 111 12.76 -12.78 18.31
C LEU A 111 14.10 -13.51 18.38
N LEU A 112 15.17 -12.82 18.81
CA LEU A 112 16.50 -13.42 18.95
C LEU A 112 16.49 -14.53 20.00
N ALA A 113 15.83 -14.34 21.14
CA ALA A 113 15.69 -15.37 22.18
C ALA A 113 14.94 -16.61 21.64
N ALA A 114 13.84 -16.41 20.91
CA ALA A 114 13.10 -17.50 20.28
C ALA A 114 13.94 -18.28 19.26
N LEU A 115 14.76 -17.58 18.45
CA LEU A 115 15.66 -18.22 17.48
C LEU A 115 16.79 -19.02 18.19
N GLN A 116 17.32 -18.52 19.31
CA GLN A 116 18.31 -19.24 20.10
C GLN A 116 17.73 -20.51 20.74
N LEU A 117 16.55 -20.42 21.33
CA LEU A 117 15.82 -21.59 21.85
C LEU A 117 15.55 -22.61 20.74
N GLY A 118 15.07 -22.13 19.58
CA GLY A 118 14.84 -22.99 18.42
C GLY A 118 16.11 -23.76 18.01
N ARG A 119 17.27 -23.08 18.02
CA ARG A 119 18.54 -23.72 17.74
C ARG A 119 18.94 -24.78 18.81
N MET A 120 18.77 -24.46 20.09
CA MET A 120 19.06 -25.37 21.20
C MET A 120 18.22 -26.64 21.15
N HIS A 121 16.94 -26.50 20.77
CA HIS A 121 16.00 -27.63 20.68
C HIS A 121 15.89 -28.22 19.26
N GLN A 122 16.76 -27.80 18.34
CA GLN A 122 16.77 -28.26 16.94
C GLN A 122 15.42 -28.12 16.23
N TRP A 123 14.66 -27.07 16.56
CA TRP A 123 13.39 -26.79 15.90
C TRP A 123 13.59 -26.34 14.45
N LYS A 124 12.65 -26.72 13.60
CA LYS A 124 12.61 -26.19 12.24
C LYS A 124 12.05 -24.77 12.29
N VAL A 125 12.82 -23.81 11.76
CA VAL A 125 12.41 -22.41 11.65
C VAL A 125 11.99 -22.14 10.21
N SER A 126 10.81 -21.56 10.02
CA SER A 126 10.32 -21.10 8.71
C SER A 126 10.00 -19.61 8.75
N LYS A 127 10.21 -18.94 7.63
CA LYS A 127 9.84 -17.54 7.43
C LYS A 127 8.70 -17.47 6.44
N HIS A 128 7.61 -16.80 6.82
CA HIS A 128 6.46 -16.57 5.96
C HIS A 128 6.25 -15.07 5.79
N ASP A 129 5.85 -14.65 4.60
CA ASP A 129 5.44 -13.29 4.29
C ASP A 129 3.97 -13.29 3.85
N VAL A 130 3.16 -12.42 4.43
CA VAL A 130 1.74 -12.33 4.10
C VAL A 130 1.57 -11.30 2.98
N LYS A 131 1.19 -11.78 1.81
CA LYS A 131 0.91 -10.89 0.67
C LYS A 131 -0.28 -9.99 0.98
N GLY A 132 -0.11 -8.67 0.77
CA GLY A 132 -1.19 -7.71 0.94
C GLY A 132 -1.75 -7.69 2.37
N VAL A 133 -0.88 -7.75 3.37
CA VAL A 133 -1.22 -7.94 4.78
C VAL A 133 -2.44 -7.14 5.24
N PHE A 134 -2.49 -5.84 5.00
CA PHE A 134 -3.61 -5.00 5.38
C PHE A 134 -4.89 -5.31 4.62
N LEU A 135 -4.78 -5.71 3.34
CA LEU A 135 -5.91 -6.04 2.49
C LEU A 135 -6.69 -7.30 2.93
N ASN A 136 -6.24 -7.97 3.99
CA ASN A 136 -6.97 -9.07 4.61
C ASN A 136 -7.88 -8.60 5.76
N ALA A 137 -7.69 -7.38 6.26
CA ALA A 137 -8.55 -6.78 7.28
C ALA A 137 -9.66 -5.95 6.63
N LYS A 138 -10.89 -6.08 7.12
CA LYS A 138 -12.03 -5.29 6.63
C LYS A 138 -12.08 -3.92 7.33
N ILE A 139 -12.61 -2.93 6.64
CA ILE A 139 -13.03 -1.68 7.29
C ILE A 139 -14.29 -2.01 8.12
N PRO A 140 -14.39 -1.52 9.37
CA PRO A 140 -15.56 -1.75 10.22
C PRO A 140 -16.86 -1.26 9.59
N ASP A 141 -17.95 -1.98 9.83
CA ASP A 141 -19.27 -1.61 9.34
C ASP A 141 -19.67 -0.21 9.82
N GLY A 142 -20.26 0.54 8.91
CA GLY A 142 -20.68 1.94 9.17
C GLY A 142 -19.57 2.98 9.02
N LYS A 143 -18.31 2.57 8.84
CA LYS A 143 -17.21 3.48 8.52
C LYS A 143 -17.05 3.60 7.01
N ILE A 144 -17.21 4.80 6.49
CA ILE A 144 -17.03 5.09 5.07
C ILE A 144 -15.70 5.84 4.89
N VAL A 145 -14.82 5.31 4.07
CA VAL A 145 -13.57 5.96 3.68
C VAL A 145 -13.53 6.06 2.18
N ILE A 146 -13.55 7.28 1.65
CA ILE A 146 -13.50 7.51 0.21
C ILE A 146 -12.11 7.98 -0.19
N VAL A 147 -11.60 7.40 -1.26
CA VAL A 147 -10.28 7.74 -1.80
C VAL A 147 -10.39 8.17 -3.26
N GLN A 148 -9.50 9.06 -3.65
CA GLN A 148 -9.34 9.49 -5.04
C GLN A 148 -8.10 8.80 -5.62
N PRO A 149 -8.26 7.99 -6.69
CA PRO A 149 -7.14 7.36 -7.37
C PRO A 149 -6.08 8.36 -7.83
N PRO A 150 -4.81 7.93 -7.95
CA PRO A 150 -3.73 8.79 -8.39
C PRO A 150 -3.99 9.41 -9.76
N ALA A 151 -3.75 10.70 -9.92
CA ALA A 151 -3.95 11.41 -11.17
C ALA A 151 -3.18 10.79 -12.36
N GLN A 152 -2.05 10.15 -12.08
CA GLN A 152 -1.26 9.46 -13.10
C GLN A 152 -2.00 8.26 -13.70
N TRP A 153 -2.78 7.54 -12.90
CA TRP A 153 -3.60 6.42 -13.39
C TRP A 153 -4.71 6.90 -14.32
N VAL A 154 -5.33 8.04 -13.97
CA VAL A 154 -6.33 8.68 -14.83
C VAL A 154 -5.68 9.14 -16.14
N LYS A 155 -4.50 9.78 -16.08
CA LYS A 155 -3.76 10.23 -17.26
C LYS A 155 -3.39 9.08 -18.20
N TRP A 156 -3.07 7.91 -17.66
CA TRP A 156 -2.76 6.72 -18.44
C TRP A 156 -4.00 5.92 -18.89
N GLY A 157 -5.20 6.38 -18.54
CA GLY A 157 -6.45 5.70 -18.88
C GLY A 157 -6.71 4.40 -18.13
N LEU A 158 -6.00 4.17 -17.01
CA LEU A 158 -6.19 2.98 -16.17
C LEU A 158 -7.43 3.08 -15.29
N VAL A 159 -7.84 4.31 -14.99
CA VAL A 159 -9.01 4.62 -14.16
C VAL A 159 -9.77 5.77 -14.82
N ARG A 160 -11.10 5.74 -14.76
CA ARG A 160 -11.96 6.77 -15.35
C ARG A 160 -11.76 8.13 -14.66
N PRO A 161 -11.77 9.24 -15.39
CA PRO A 161 -11.75 10.59 -14.80
C PRO A 161 -12.92 10.78 -13.83
N GLY A 162 -12.63 11.40 -12.69
CA GLY A 162 -13.66 11.76 -11.69
C GLY A 162 -14.16 10.61 -10.82
N VAL A 163 -13.70 9.37 -11.03
CA VAL A 163 -14.08 8.26 -10.18
C VAL A 163 -13.48 8.41 -8.79
N THR A 164 -14.23 8.03 -7.78
CA THR A 164 -13.77 7.83 -6.41
C THR A 164 -14.07 6.41 -5.98
N TRP A 165 -13.27 5.88 -5.08
CA TRP A 165 -13.44 4.55 -4.54
C TRP A 165 -13.77 4.59 -3.06
N THR A 166 -14.74 3.81 -2.64
CA THR A 166 -14.99 3.50 -1.23
C THR A 166 -14.11 2.31 -0.85
N VAL A 167 -13.45 2.42 0.28
CA VAL A 167 -12.49 1.42 0.77
C VAL A 167 -13.22 0.38 1.61
N ASP A 168 -13.18 -0.87 1.18
CA ASP A 168 -13.81 -2.02 1.86
C ASP A 168 -12.85 -2.73 2.81
N LYS A 169 -11.54 -2.65 2.52
CA LYS A 169 -10.49 -3.28 3.31
C LYS A 169 -9.39 -2.28 3.66
N ALA A 170 -8.66 -2.57 4.73
CA ALA A 170 -7.54 -1.75 5.13
C ALA A 170 -6.48 -1.66 4.02
N VAL A 171 -6.12 -0.44 3.64
CA VAL A 171 -5.16 -0.17 2.56
C VAL A 171 -3.90 0.49 3.12
N TYR A 172 -2.83 0.48 2.32
CA TYR A 172 -1.55 1.07 2.72
C TYR A 172 -1.67 2.54 3.07
N ALA A 173 -1.03 2.92 4.18
CA ALA A 173 -0.94 4.28 4.73
C ALA A 173 -2.27 4.89 5.23
N LEU A 174 -3.35 4.13 5.31
CA LEU A 174 -4.48 4.49 6.13
C LEU A 174 -4.09 4.32 7.59
N ARG A 175 -4.44 5.27 8.46
CA ARG A 175 -3.95 5.34 9.85
C ARG A 175 -4.29 4.12 10.69
N GLU A 176 -5.49 3.59 10.53
CA GLU A 176 -6.01 2.44 11.26
C GLU A 176 -5.59 1.08 10.70
N SER A 177 -5.03 1.02 9.50
CA SER A 177 -4.70 -0.26 8.87
C SER A 177 -3.83 -1.18 9.74
N PRO A 178 -2.83 -0.70 10.50
CA PRO A 178 -2.07 -1.56 11.41
C PRO A 178 -2.90 -2.16 12.54
N ALA A 179 -3.80 -1.39 13.14
CA ALA A 179 -4.66 -1.87 14.21
C ALA A 179 -5.68 -2.89 13.69
N LEU A 180 -6.35 -2.59 12.58
CA LEU A 180 -7.32 -3.49 11.95
C LEU A 180 -6.71 -4.84 11.53
N TRP A 181 -5.43 -4.87 11.23
CA TRP A 181 -4.73 -6.12 10.96
C TRP A 181 -4.37 -6.89 12.23
N GLY A 182 -4.18 -6.21 13.35
CA GLY A 182 -3.79 -6.79 14.63
C GLY A 182 -4.94 -7.43 15.42
N GLU A 183 -6.19 -7.17 15.03
CA GLU A 183 -7.42 -7.78 15.58
C GLU A 183 -7.68 -9.15 14.94
#